data_60a38cc2a6fbc4d3e7cf3ce9a6a46672
#
_entry.id   60a38cc2a6fbc4d3e7cf3ce9a6a46672
#
_cell.length_a   1.000
_cell.length_b   1.000
_cell.length_c   1.000
_cell.angle_alpha   90.00
_cell.angle_beta   90.00
_cell.angle_gamma   90.00
#
_symmetry.space_group_name_H-M   'P 1'
#
loop_
_entity.id
_entity.type
_entity.pdbx_description
1 polymer ?
#
loop_
_entity_poly.entity_id
_entity_poly.type
_entity_poly.pdbx_seq_one_letter_code
_entity_poly.pdbx_strand_id
1 'polypeptide(L)'
;MSEALPVHVTVVIPTRNEEAAIVDTIRSVPNDGWCEKLDFLIIDGNSTDRTRELAEEEGASVYLEPRKGYGRAYKTGFAMAPGDVIVTMDADCTYPGEEVPDLVRKLMQED
;
A
#
# COMPACT_ATOMS: atom_id res chain seq x y z
N MET A 1 13.41 -1.45 22.86
CA MET A 1 13.52 -1.63 21.42
C MET A 1 12.73 -2.85 20.99
N SER A 2 11.81 -2.68 20.08
CA SER A 2 11.05 -3.81 19.59
C SER A 2 11.72 -4.42 18.37
N GLU A 3 11.67 -5.74 18.29
CA GLU A 3 12.18 -6.43 17.12
C GLU A 3 11.21 -6.27 15.96
N ALA A 4 11.75 -6.32 14.75
CA ALA A 4 10.93 -6.30 13.54
C ALA A 4 10.03 -7.54 13.51
N LEU A 5 8.80 -7.37 13.07
CA LEU A 5 7.91 -8.50 12.84
C LEU A 5 8.48 -9.35 11.70
N PRO A 6 8.50 -10.69 11.84
CA PRO A 6 9.14 -11.57 10.85
C PRO A 6 8.24 -11.84 9.65
N VAL A 7 7.76 -10.79 9.01
CA VAL A 7 6.85 -10.88 7.87
C VAL A 7 7.20 -9.83 6.82
N HIS A 8 6.88 -10.17 5.58
CA HIS A 8 6.90 -9.24 4.46
C HIS A 8 5.48 -8.67 4.33
N VAL A 9 5.35 -7.35 4.44
CA VAL A 9 4.06 -6.67 4.34
C VAL A 9 4.00 -5.92 3.02
N THR A 10 2.94 -6.13 2.26
CA THR A 10 2.66 -5.34 1.06
C THR A 10 1.42 -4.48 1.32
N VAL A 11 1.56 -3.17 1.13
CA VAL A 11 0.45 -2.23 1.22
C VAL A 11 -0.07 -2.02 -0.21
N VAL A 12 -1.33 -2.42 -0.44
CA VAL A 12 -1.98 -2.30 -1.74
C VAL A 12 -2.85 -1.06 -1.74
N ILE A 13 -2.61 -0.16 -2.69
CA ILE A 13 -3.31 1.12 -2.77
C ILE A 13 -3.92 1.28 -4.17
N PRO A 14 -5.25 1.13 -4.31
CA PRO A 14 -5.90 1.46 -5.58
C PRO A 14 -5.88 2.97 -5.79
N THR A 15 -5.60 3.42 -7.01
CA THR A 15 -5.52 4.85 -7.31
C THR A 15 -6.27 5.20 -8.58
N ARG A 16 -6.81 6.42 -8.60
CA ARG A 16 -7.31 7.06 -9.81
C ARG A 16 -7.26 8.56 -9.60
N ASN A 17 -6.29 9.23 -10.27
CA ASN A 17 -6.10 10.69 -10.17
C ASN A 17 -5.93 11.17 -8.73
N GLU A 18 -4.93 10.61 -8.05
CA GLU A 18 -4.63 10.88 -6.65
C GLU A 18 -3.30 11.62 -6.46
N GLU A 19 -2.86 12.40 -7.46
CA GLU A 19 -1.53 13.03 -7.37
C GLU A 19 -1.39 13.97 -6.17
N ALA A 20 -2.49 14.56 -5.71
CA ALA A 20 -2.43 15.48 -4.56
C ALA A 20 -2.14 14.75 -3.24
N ALA A 21 -2.48 13.48 -3.12
CA ALA A 21 -2.42 12.76 -1.85
C ALA A 21 -1.53 11.52 -1.86
N ILE A 22 -1.14 11.00 -3.04
CA ILE A 22 -0.47 9.69 -3.10
C ILE A 22 0.87 9.67 -2.35
N VAL A 23 1.65 10.74 -2.43
CA VAL A 23 2.95 10.82 -1.75
C VAL A 23 2.74 10.79 -0.24
N ASP A 24 1.83 11.61 0.27
CA ASP A 24 1.55 11.65 1.70
C ASP A 24 0.96 10.34 2.20
N THR A 25 0.14 9.70 1.39
CA THR A 25 -0.43 8.39 1.73
C THR A 25 0.69 7.35 1.92
N ILE A 26 1.61 7.27 0.96
CA ILE A 26 2.72 6.32 1.06
C ILE A 26 3.60 6.65 2.26
N ARG A 27 3.94 7.92 2.43
CA ARG A 27 4.83 8.36 3.53
C ARG A 27 4.19 8.22 4.91
N SER A 28 2.86 8.14 4.98
CA SER A 28 2.19 8.00 6.27
C SER A 28 2.45 6.66 6.93
N VAL A 29 2.78 5.62 6.15
CA VAL A 29 3.10 4.31 6.71
C VAL A 29 4.55 4.31 7.14
N PRO A 30 4.83 4.03 8.43
CA PRO A 30 6.23 4.00 8.89
C PRO A 30 7.06 2.98 8.10
N ASN A 31 8.29 3.35 7.81
CA ASN A 31 9.24 2.47 7.14
C ASN A 31 10.54 2.49 7.92
N ASP A 32 10.46 2.12 9.20
CA ASP A 32 11.53 2.24 10.17
C ASP A 32 12.04 0.88 10.67
N GLY A 33 11.73 -0.18 9.91
CA GLY A 33 12.16 -1.53 10.29
C GLY A 33 11.19 -2.27 11.20
N TRP A 34 9.93 -1.84 11.26
CA TRP A 34 8.93 -2.50 12.12
C TRP A 34 8.54 -3.90 11.61
N CYS A 35 8.80 -4.19 10.35
CA CYS A 35 8.62 -5.53 9.79
C CYS A 35 9.84 -5.88 8.95
N GLU A 36 9.96 -7.15 8.58
CA GLU A 36 11.13 -7.64 7.87
C GLU A 36 11.28 -6.98 6.51
N LYS A 37 10.17 -6.79 5.80
CA LYS A 37 10.15 -6.10 4.51
C LYS A 37 8.83 -5.41 4.32
N LEU A 38 8.87 -4.16 3.87
CA LEU A 38 7.67 -3.38 3.56
C LEU A 38 7.76 -2.91 2.11
N ASP A 39 6.72 -3.16 1.34
CA ASP A 39 6.61 -2.58 0.00
C ASP A 39 5.21 -2.08 -0.27
N PHE A 40 5.10 -1.26 -1.30
CA PHE A 40 3.85 -0.64 -1.72
C PHE A 40 3.53 -1.08 -3.13
N LEU A 41 2.32 -1.53 -3.35
CA LEU A 41 1.83 -1.91 -4.67
C LEU A 41 0.65 -1.01 -5.03
N ILE A 42 0.85 -0.17 -6.02
CA ILE A 42 -0.16 0.76 -6.49
C ILE A 42 -0.88 0.12 -7.67
N ILE A 43 -2.19 -0.04 -7.54
CA ILE A 43 -3.01 -0.56 -8.63
C ILE A 43 -3.73 0.64 -9.25
N ASP A 44 -3.20 1.14 -10.35
CA ASP A 44 -3.68 2.39 -10.93
C ASP A 44 -4.74 2.15 -12.00
N GLY A 45 -5.85 2.85 -11.86
CA GLY A 45 -7.00 2.77 -12.75
C GLY A 45 -6.90 3.71 -13.96
N ASN A 46 -5.71 3.84 -14.52
CA ASN A 46 -5.46 4.68 -15.69
C ASN A 46 -5.58 6.17 -15.36
N SER A 47 -4.86 6.60 -14.34
CA SER A 47 -4.79 8.02 -13.97
C SER A 47 -4.28 8.85 -15.13
N THR A 48 -4.84 10.04 -15.30
CA THR A 48 -4.43 10.98 -16.34
C THR A 48 -3.49 12.06 -15.78
N ASP A 49 -3.26 12.06 -14.48
CA ASP A 49 -2.35 12.97 -13.80
C ASP A 49 -1.01 12.29 -13.47
N ARG A 50 -0.24 12.84 -12.55
CA ARG A 50 1.08 12.34 -12.19
C ARG A 50 1.06 11.25 -11.10
N THR A 51 -0.09 10.67 -10.80
CA THR A 51 -0.21 9.67 -9.72
C THR A 51 0.84 8.56 -9.83
N ARG A 52 0.94 7.91 -11.00
CA ARG A 52 1.88 6.80 -11.19
C ARG A 52 3.33 7.24 -11.02
N GLU A 53 3.67 8.36 -11.63
CA GLU A 53 5.03 8.89 -11.59
C GLU A 53 5.45 9.21 -10.15
N LEU A 54 4.57 9.88 -9.40
CA LEU A 54 4.88 10.24 -8.02
C LEU A 54 5.00 9.00 -7.12
N ALA A 55 4.16 8.01 -7.34
CA ALA A 55 4.24 6.77 -6.57
C ALA A 55 5.57 6.04 -6.83
N GLU A 56 5.99 5.97 -8.09
CA GLU A 56 7.26 5.33 -8.45
C GLU A 56 8.44 6.07 -7.85
N GLU A 57 8.39 7.40 -7.79
CA GLU A 57 9.43 8.20 -7.15
C GLU A 57 9.56 7.91 -5.66
N GLU A 58 8.47 7.46 -5.02
CA GLU A 58 8.48 7.06 -3.62
C GLU A 58 8.89 5.60 -3.42
N GLY A 59 9.26 4.91 -4.48
CA GLY A 59 9.72 3.53 -4.39
C GLY A 59 8.62 2.49 -4.52
N ALA A 60 7.40 2.88 -4.81
CA ALA A 60 6.31 1.93 -4.97
C ALA A 60 6.38 1.23 -6.34
N SER A 61 5.86 0.01 -6.38
CA SER A 61 5.61 -0.68 -7.64
C SER A 61 4.24 -0.25 -8.15
N VAL A 62 4.12 0.00 -9.43
CA VAL A 62 2.86 0.45 -10.02
C VAL A 62 2.41 -0.52 -11.10
N TYR A 63 1.18 -0.98 -10.99
CA TYR A 63 0.54 -1.81 -11.99
C TYR A 63 -0.67 -1.07 -12.56
N LEU A 64 -0.75 -0.97 -13.88
CA LEU A 64 -1.88 -0.33 -14.55
C LEU A 64 -3.01 -1.34 -14.72
N GLU A 65 -4.15 -1.05 -14.08
CA GLU A 65 -5.35 -1.87 -14.21
C GLU A 65 -6.44 -1.02 -14.87
N PRO A 66 -6.60 -1.12 -16.19
CA PRO A 66 -7.55 -0.26 -16.91
C PRO A 66 -9.02 -0.66 -16.70
N ARG A 67 -9.27 -1.85 -16.17
CA ARG A 67 -10.65 -2.31 -15.92
C ARG A 67 -11.21 -1.57 -14.72
N LYS A 68 -12.46 -1.14 -14.84
CA LYS A 68 -13.07 -0.27 -13.84
C LYS A 68 -13.49 -1.00 -12.57
N GLY A 69 -13.48 -0.27 -11.47
CA GLY A 69 -14.05 -0.68 -10.19
C GLY A 69 -13.02 -1.02 -9.14
N TYR A 70 -13.31 -0.62 -7.91
CA TYR A 70 -12.45 -0.91 -6.77
C TYR A 70 -12.28 -2.41 -6.52
N GLY A 71 -13.37 -3.18 -6.71
CA GLY A 71 -13.29 -4.63 -6.55
C GLY A 71 -12.26 -5.26 -7.47
N ARG A 72 -12.18 -4.77 -8.70
CA ARG A 72 -11.20 -5.24 -9.67
C ARG A 72 -9.78 -4.90 -9.23
N ALA A 73 -9.57 -3.67 -8.76
CA ALA A 73 -8.26 -3.22 -8.31
C ALA A 73 -7.79 -4.05 -7.11
N TYR A 74 -8.67 -4.35 -6.17
CA TYR A 74 -8.32 -5.17 -5.02
C TYR A 74 -8.00 -6.61 -5.43
N LYS A 75 -8.78 -7.19 -6.33
CA LYS A 75 -8.50 -8.53 -6.84
C LYS A 75 -7.11 -8.62 -7.49
N THR A 76 -6.81 -7.63 -8.33
CA THR A 76 -5.51 -7.56 -8.98
C THR A 76 -4.41 -7.41 -7.94
N GLY A 77 -4.61 -6.52 -6.97
CA GLY A 77 -3.64 -6.29 -5.90
C GLY A 77 -3.37 -7.55 -5.09
N PHE A 78 -4.42 -8.26 -4.69
CA PHE A 78 -4.27 -9.50 -3.93
C PHE A 78 -3.53 -10.56 -4.73
N ALA A 79 -3.80 -10.64 -6.04
CA ALA A 79 -3.14 -11.63 -6.89
C ALA A 79 -1.66 -11.33 -7.10
N MET A 80 -1.28 -10.06 -7.08
CA MET A 80 0.08 -9.63 -7.40
C MET A 80 0.96 -9.35 -6.18
N ALA A 81 0.36 -9.10 -5.02
CA ALA A 81 1.11 -8.70 -3.84
C ALA A 81 2.05 -9.82 -3.39
N PRO A 82 3.36 -9.54 -3.27
CA PRO A 82 4.32 -10.58 -2.88
C PRO A 82 4.41 -10.81 -1.37
N GLY A 83 3.79 -9.96 -0.58
CA GLY A 83 3.92 -10.02 0.87
C GLY A 83 3.16 -11.17 1.52
N ASP A 84 3.59 -11.55 2.71
CA ASP A 84 2.91 -12.55 3.54
C ASP A 84 1.64 -11.97 4.14
N VAL A 85 1.66 -10.67 4.40
CA VAL A 85 0.52 -9.92 4.93
C VAL A 85 0.21 -8.81 3.93
N ILE A 86 -1.06 -8.68 3.59
CA ILE A 86 -1.52 -7.65 2.65
C ILE A 86 -2.39 -6.67 3.41
N VAL A 87 -2.03 -5.39 3.34
CA VAL A 87 -2.82 -4.30 3.92
C VAL A 87 -3.33 -3.45 2.76
N THR A 88 -4.62 -3.12 2.78
CA THR A 88 -5.19 -2.23 1.76
C THR A 88 -5.43 -0.85 2.35
N MET A 89 -5.17 0.18 1.56
CA MET A 89 -5.39 1.57 1.96
C MET A 89 -5.97 2.36 0.82
N ASP A 90 -6.81 3.35 1.14
CA ASP A 90 -7.24 4.33 0.15
C ASP A 90 -6.14 5.36 -0.07
N ALA A 91 -6.11 5.94 -1.27
CA ALA A 91 -5.04 6.85 -1.69
C ALA A 91 -5.26 8.31 -1.28
N ASP A 92 -6.26 8.59 -0.45
CA ASP A 92 -6.70 9.95 -0.12
C ASP A 92 -6.30 10.43 1.27
N CYS A 93 -5.42 9.69 1.95
CA CYS A 93 -4.93 10.01 3.30
C CYS A 93 -6.00 9.95 4.38
N THR A 94 -7.15 9.32 4.14
CA THR A 94 -8.19 9.22 5.17
C THR A 94 -7.88 8.17 6.23
N TYR A 95 -7.08 7.15 5.90
CA TYR A 95 -6.65 6.15 6.86
C TYR A 95 -5.31 6.58 7.49
N PRO A 96 -5.19 6.56 8.81
CA PRO A 96 -3.91 6.92 9.44
C PRO A 96 -2.87 5.82 9.21
N GLY A 97 -2.00 6.02 8.22
CA GLY A 97 -0.98 5.02 7.85
C GLY A 97 -0.05 4.65 8.99
N GLU A 98 0.15 5.56 9.95
CA GLU A 98 0.98 5.30 11.13
C GLU A 98 0.41 4.18 12.02
N GLU A 99 -0.84 3.81 11.83
CA GLU A 99 -1.45 2.69 12.58
C GLU A 99 -1.25 1.33 11.91
N VAL A 100 -0.70 1.30 10.71
CA VAL A 100 -0.49 0.03 9.98
C VAL A 100 0.37 -0.96 10.77
N PRO A 101 1.50 -0.55 11.39
CA PRO A 101 2.28 -1.51 12.18
C PRO A 101 1.49 -2.17 13.31
N ASP A 102 0.67 -1.40 14.02
CA ASP A 102 -0.15 -1.93 15.11
C ASP A 102 -1.22 -2.88 14.59
N LEU A 103 -1.82 -2.54 13.45
CA LEU A 103 -2.82 -3.41 12.82
C LEU A 103 -2.21 -4.77 12.46
N VAL A 104 -1.04 -4.76 11.84
CA VAL A 104 -0.35 -5.99 11.44
C VAL A 104 0.06 -6.80 12.68
N ARG A 105 0.58 -6.11 13.70
CA ARG A 105 0.98 -6.77 14.95
C ARG A 105 -0.20 -7.49 15.59
N LYS A 106 -1.35 -6.82 15.60
CA LYS A 106 -2.57 -7.40 16.17
C LYS A 106 -3.04 -8.61 15.37
N LEU A 107 -2.99 -8.51 14.05
CA LEU A 107 -3.36 -9.62 13.17
C LEU A 107 -2.50 -10.85 13.43
N MET A 108 -1.21 -10.65 13.66
CA MET A 108 -0.28 -11.75 13.89
C MET A 108 -0.44 -12.41 15.25
N GLN A 109 -1.04 -11.72 16.22
CA GLN A 109 -1.28 -12.23 17.56
C GLN A 109 -2.57 -13.04 17.65
N GLU A 110 -3.43 -12.96 16.67
CA GLU A 110 -4.69 -13.69 16.63
C GLU A 110 -4.51 -15.03 15.92
N ASP A 111 -5.11 -16.04 16.47
CA ASP A 111 -5.10 -17.39 15.89
C ASP A 111 -6.25 -17.58 14.91
#